data_e5af461ed919fca75a727d740d5aaf4d
#
_entry.id   e5af461ed919fca75a727d740d5aaf4d
#
_cell.length_a   1.000
_cell.length_b   1.000
_cell.length_c   1.000
_cell.angle_alpha   90.00
_cell.angle_beta   90.00
_cell.angle_gamma   90.00
#
_symmetry.space_group_name_H-M   'P 1'
#
loop_
_entity.id
_entity.type
_entity.pdbx_description
1 polymer ?
#
loop_
_entity_poly.entity_id
_entity_poly.type
_entity_poly.pdbx_seq_one_letter_code
_entity_poly.pdbx_strand_id
1 'polypeptide(L)'
;MKKFSIVIYICLVLAIIGGIGFGTFHYLFGGLEKDTSFRDTLDRLEQDYSSASKDSDVLNNAKITNIAIFGVDAESGDSGRSDATMIVSLDNEHNKIKITSIARDSLVHIPQRDTYEKLTHAYAYGGASLAVATINENFNTNIDDYISVNFSEMADIIDLVGGVEIDMSEQELNHISKYTKDLSGLSVGKITVNG
;
A
#
# COMPACT_ATOMS: atom_id res chain seq x y z
N MET A 1 -20.33 43.98 -27.16
CA MET A 1 -18.98 43.89 -26.51
C MET A 1 -19.02 43.31 -25.10
N LYS A 2 -19.97 43.67 -24.22
CA LYS A 2 -20.00 43.16 -22.80
C LYS A 2 -20.22 41.62 -22.65
N LYS A 3 -20.99 40.98 -23.53
CA LYS A 3 -21.23 39.53 -23.44
C LYS A 3 -19.99 38.68 -23.78
N PHE A 4 -19.12 39.14 -24.68
CA PHE A 4 -17.89 38.44 -25.04
C PHE A 4 -16.87 38.48 -23.89
N SER A 5 -16.79 39.58 -23.15
CA SER A 5 -15.92 39.68 -21.97
C SER A 5 -16.33 38.74 -20.83
N ILE A 6 -17.63 38.52 -20.64
CA ILE A 6 -18.14 37.61 -19.58
C ILE A 6 -17.78 36.15 -19.91
N VAL A 7 -17.90 35.74 -21.17
CA VAL A 7 -17.52 34.36 -21.59
C VAL A 7 -16.02 34.14 -21.38
N ILE A 8 -15.17 35.08 -21.73
CA ILE A 8 -13.72 34.98 -21.49
C ILE A 8 -13.41 34.85 -20.00
N TYR A 9 -14.11 35.62 -19.16
CA TYR A 9 -13.92 35.56 -17.69
C TYR A 9 -14.32 34.22 -17.12
N ILE A 10 -15.44 33.64 -17.58
CA ILE A 10 -15.89 32.30 -17.16
C ILE A 10 -14.89 31.24 -17.60
N CYS A 11 -14.40 31.28 -18.83
CA CYS A 11 -13.37 30.35 -19.32
C CYS A 11 -12.06 30.45 -18.54
N LEU A 12 -11.64 31.66 -18.16
CA LEU A 12 -10.46 31.88 -17.32
C LEU A 12 -10.61 31.31 -15.90
N VAL A 13 -11.77 31.53 -15.28
CA VAL A 13 -12.07 30.94 -13.96
C VAL A 13 -12.10 29.42 -13.99
N LEU A 14 -12.72 28.83 -15.03
CA LEU A 14 -12.73 27.37 -15.20
C LEU A 14 -11.33 26.81 -15.45
N ALA A 15 -10.48 27.52 -16.20
CA ALA A 15 -9.09 27.11 -16.42
C ALA A 15 -8.25 27.18 -15.15
N ILE A 16 -8.48 28.18 -14.30
CA ILE A 16 -7.80 28.30 -12.99
C ILE A 16 -8.26 27.18 -12.05
N ILE A 17 -9.56 26.91 -11.96
CA ILE A 17 -10.10 25.84 -11.12
C ILE A 17 -9.60 24.47 -11.62
N GLY A 18 -9.60 24.25 -12.94
CA GLY A 18 -9.05 23.03 -13.55
C GLY A 18 -7.55 22.88 -13.33
N GLY A 19 -6.79 23.99 -13.41
CA GLY A 19 -5.35 24.00 -13.16
C GLY A 19 -4.99 23.74 -11.71
N ILE A 20 -5.74 24.30 -10.77
CA ILE A 20 -5.57 24.02 -9.34
C ILE A 20 -5.94 22.57 -9.04
N GLY A 21 -7.07 22.07 -9.56
CA GLY A 21 -7.49 20.68 -9.37
C GLY A 21 -6.48 19.68 -9.96
N PHE A 22 -5.96 19.96 -11.16
CA PHE A 22 -4.93 19.12 -11.79
C PHE A 22 -3.59 19.22 -11.05
N GLY A 23 -3.20 20.41 -10.61
CA GLY A 23 -1.96 20.63 -9.85
C GLY A 23 -1.98 19.93 -8.49
N THR A 24 -3.09 20.01 -7.76
CA THR A 24 -3.26 19.29 -6.48
C THR A 24 -3.34 17.78 -6.68
N PHE A 25 -4.02 17.31 -7.71
CA PHE A 25 -4.03 15.88 -8.07
C PHE A 25 -2.62 15.40 -8.40
N HIS A 26 -1.87 16.12 -9.23
CA HIS A 26 -0.50 15.75 -9.60
C HIS A 26 0.47 15.85 -8.41
N TYR A 27 0.26 16.80 -7.49
CA TYR A 27 1.06 16.92 -6.26
C TYR A 27 0.77 15.76 -5.29
N LEU A 28 -0.49 15.37 -5.13
CA LEU A 28 -0.89 14.29 -4.22
C LEU A 28 -0.60 12.89 -4.78
N PHE A 29 -0.69 12.70 -6.11
CA PHE A 29 -0.59 11.39 -6.75
C PHE A 29 0.57 11.26 -7.74
N GLY A 30 1.26 12.35 -8.06
CA GLY A 30 2.39 12.34 -9.02
C GLY A 30 3.66 11.65 -8.50
N GLY A 31 3.71 11.34 -7.20
CA GLY A 31 4.77 10.53 -6.58
C GLY A 31 4.47 9.03 -6.56
N LEU A 32 3.30 8.59 -7.02
CA LEU A 32 3.00 7.17 -7.18
C LEU A 32 3.77 6.65 -8.39
N GLU A 33 4.91 6.04 -8.13
CA GLU A 33 5.69 5.35 -9.15
C GLU A 33 4.93 4.09 -9.58
N LYS A 34 4.56 4.04 -10.84
CA LYS A 34 3.88 2.88 -11.40
C LYS A 34 4.96 1.85 -11.75
N ASP A 35 5.11 0.84 -10.90
CA ASP A 35 5.99 -0.29 -11.20
C ASP A 35 5.40 -1.10 -12.37
N THR A 36 5.84 -0.75 -13.58
CA THR A 36 5.42 -1.45 -14.80
C THR A 36 6.04 -2.85 -14.91
N SER A 37 7.12 -3.12 -14.18
CA SER A 37 7.81 -4.41 -14.18
C SER A 37 7.10 -5.44 -13.29
N PHE A 38 6.31 -4.97 -12.33
CA PHE A 38 5.60 -5.82 -11.38
C PHE A 38 4.68 -6.83 -12.06
N ARG A 39 3.80 -6.38 -12.94
CA ARG A 39 2.84 -7.25 -13.66
C ARG A 39 3.54 -8.26 -14.55
N ASP A 40 4.56 -7.82 -15.30
CA ASP A 40 5.34 -8.72 -16.17
C ASP A 40 6.05 -9.80 -15.34
N THR A 41 6.53 -9.45 -14.15
CA THR A 41 7.20 -10.40 -13.23
C THR A 41 6.18 -11.32 -12.58
N LEU A 42 5.04 -10.79 -12.14
CA LEU A 42 3.95 -11.57 -11.56
C LEU A 42 3.42 -12.59 -12.57
N ASP A 43 3.12 -12.17 -13.80
CA ASP A 43 2.64 -13.05 -14.87
C ASP A 43 3.62 -14.19 -15.18
N ARG A 44 4.93 -13.93 -15.15
CA ARG A 44 5.96 -14.98 -15.32
C ARG A 44 5.94 -15.95 -14.16
N LEU A 45 5.91 -15.46 -12.92
CA LEU A 45 5.86 -16.31 -11.73
C LEU A 45 4.60 -17.17 -11.72
N GLU A 46 3.46 -16.61 -12.07
CA GLU A 46 2.20 -17.36 -12.15
C GLU A 46 2.19 -18.37 -13.30
N GLN A 47 2.80 -18.08 -14.45
CA GLN A 47 2.94 -19.02 -15.56
C GLN A 47 3.83 -20.20 -15.19
N ASP A 48 4.95 -19.95 -14.52
CA ASP A 48 5.89 -20.99 -14.11
C ASP A 48 5.27 -21.97 -13.09
N TYR A 49 4.35 -21.49 -12.23
CA TYR A 49 3.74 -22.29 -11.16
C TYR A 49 2.30 -22.71 -11.42
N SER A 50 1.55 -22.01 -12.29
CA SER A 50 0.16 -22.32 -12.66
C SER A 50 -0.01 -23.68 -13.36
N SER A 51 1.08 -24.28 -13.83
CA SER A 51 1.03 -25.65 -14.41
C SER A 51 0.69 -26.73 -13.38
N ALA A 52 0.79 -26.44 -12.09
CA ALA A 52 0.59 -27.41 -11.01
C ALA A 52 -0.81 -27.37 -10.36
N SER A 53 -1.60 -26.32 -10.51
CA SER A 53 -2.90 -26.19 -9.83
C SER A 53 -4.00 -25.56 -10.71
N LYS A 54 -4.35 -26.24 -11.79
CA LYS A 54 -5.40 -25.79 -12.74
C LYS A 54 -6.83 -26.15 -12.33
N ASP A 55 -7.08 -26.48 -11.08
CA ASP A 55 -8.41 -26.98 -10.65
C ASP A 55 -9.00 -26.17 -9.46
N SER A 56 -8.59 -24.92 -9.30
CA SER A 56 -9.23 -24.05 -8.33
C SER A 56 -10.10 -23.02 -9.05
N ASP A 57 -11.39 -23.02 -8.74
CA ASP A 57 -12.28 -21.87 -8.93
C ASP A 57 -11.68 -20.66 -8.17
N VAL A 58 -10.62 -20.07 -8.72
CA VAL A 58 -10.13 -18.78 -8.29
C VAL A 58 -11.35 -17.88 -8.31
N LEU A 59 -11.64 -17.24 -7.21
CA LEU A 59 -12.74 -16.27 -7.08
C LEU A 59 -12.50 -15.09 -8.03
N ASN A 60 -12.47 -15.38 -9.32
CA ASN A 60 -12.30 -14.43 -10.39
C ASN A 60 -13.63 -13.70 -10.60
N ASN A 61 -14.09 -13.05 -9.54
CA ASN A 61 -15.23 -12.17 -9.63
C ASN A 61 -14.73 -10.81 -10.12
N ALA A 62 -14.93 -10.53 -11.41
CA ALA A 62 -14.56 -9.25 -12.04
C ALA A 62 -15.14 -7.99 -11.34
N LYS A 63 -16.01 -8.18 -10.35
CA LYS A 63 -16.60 -7.11 -9.52
C LYS A 63 -15.82 -6.87 -8.23
N ILE A 64 -14.87 -7.73 -7.88
CA ILE A 64 -14.02 -7.59 -6.69
C ILE A 64 -12.60 -7.32 -7.14
N THR A 65 -12.04 -6.21 -6.69
CA THR A 65 -10.64 -5.86 -6.90
C THR A 65 -9.88 -6.11 -5.61
N ASN A 66 -8.81 -6.90 -5.66
CA ASN A 66 -7.95 -7.19 -4.53
C ASN A 66 -6.60 -6.47 -4.71
N ILE A 67 -6.19 -5.73 -3.69
CA ILE A 67 -4.92 -4.99 -3.66
C ILE A 67 -4.14 -5.45 -2.43
N ALA A 68 -2.88 -5.85 -2.61
CA ALA A 68 -2.00 -6.13 -1.47
C ALA A 68 -1.43 -4.83 -0.90
N ILE A 69 -1.33 -4.76 0.43
CA ILE A 69 -0.64 -3.67 1.13
C ILE A 69 0.47 -4.29 1.97
N PHE A 70 1.70 -3.83 1.76
CA PHE A 70 2.88 -4.26 2.48
C PHE A 70 3.46 -3.11 3.31
N GLY A 71 3.59 -3.31 4.62
CA GLY A 71 4.42 -2.46 5.49
C GLY A 71 5.82 -3.06 5.55
N VAL A 72 6.81 -2.36 5.01
CA VAL A 72 8.15 -2.90 4.79
C VAL A 72 9.14 -2.28 5.76
N ASP A 73 9.93 -3.12 6.42
CA ASP A 73 11.08 -2.69 7.24
C ASP A 73 12.28 -2.44 6.31
N ALA A 74 12.25 -1.28 5.64
CA ALA A 74 13.33 -0.80 4.78
C ALA A 74 13.47 0.72 4.94
N GLU A 75 14.70 1.23 4.88
CA GLU A 75 14.95 2.68 4.87
C GLU A 75 14.71 3.27 3.48
N SER A 76 14.94 2.49 2.43
CA SER A 76 14.65 2.87 1.03
C SER A 76 14.70 1.65 0.10
N GLY A 77 13.79 1.61 -0.87
CA GLY A 77 13.77 0.58 -1.93
C GLY A 77 13.07 -0.73 -1.52
N ASP A 78 13.07 -1.69 -2.47
CA ASP A 78 12.34 -2.98 -2.37
C ASP A 78 13.05 -4.05 -1.51
N SER A 79 14.18 -3.72 -0.88
CA SER A 79 14.94 -4.68 -0.08
C SER A 79 14.57 -4.58 1.39
N GLY A 80 13.69 -5.43 1.85
CA GLY A 80 13.27 -5.49 3.26
C GLY A 80 12.35 -6.68 3.50
N ARG A 81 11.82 -6.78 4.71
CA ARG A 81 10.79 -7.74 5.05
C ARG A 81 9.45 -7.05 5.15
N SER A 82 8.39 -7.67 4.66
CA SER A 82 7.05 -7.17 4.95
C SER A 82 6.63 -7.61 6.35
N ASP A 83 6.65 -6.68 7.29
CA ASP A 83 6.23 -6.94 8.67
C ASP A 83 4.72 -6.80 8.84
N ALA A 84 4.08 -6.05 7.98
CA ALA A 84 2.62 -5.99 7.84
C ALA A 84 2.22 -6.41 6.42
N THR A 85 1.26 -7.32 6.34
CA THR A 85 0.67 -7.78 5.07
C THR A 85 -0.84 -7.75 5.19
N MET A 86 -1.48 -6.98 4.32
CA MET A 86 -2.94 -6.85 4.27
C MET A 86 -3.44 -6.98 2.84
N ILE A 87 -4.66 -7.46 2.68
CA ILE A 87 -5.40 -7.46 1.41
C ILE A 87 -6.60 -6.51 1.58
N VAL A 88 -6.69 -5.53 0.70
CA VAL A 88 -7.87 -4.68 0.57
C VAL A 88 -8.70 -5.19 -0.60
N SER A 89 -9.91 -5.65 -0.31
CA SER A 89 -10.87 -6.12 -1.31
C SER A 89 -11.96 -5.08 -1.50
N LEU A 90 -12.08 -4.57 -2.71
CA LEU A 90 -13.11 -3.62 -3.13
C LEU A 90 -14.23 -4.40 -3.81
N ASP A 91 -15.34 -4.61 -3.11
CA ASP A 91 -16.54 -5.28 -3.63
C ASP A 91 -17.48 -4.24 -4.22
N ASN A 92 -17.40 -4.06 -5.52
CA ASN A 92 -18.22 -3.11 -6.27
C ASN A 92 -19.67 -3.58 -6.45
N GLU A 93 -19.96 -4.85 -6.23
CA GLU A 93 -21.33 -5.37 -6.31
C GLU A 93 -22.14 -5.02 -5.07
N HIS A 94 -21.50 -5.09 -3.90
CA HIS A 94 -22.17 -4.84 -2.61
C HIS A 94 -21.76 -3.50 -1.99
N ASN A 95 -20.95 -2.67 -2.67
CA ASN A 95 -20.40 -1.42 -2.17
C ASN A 95 -19.70 -1.58 -0.81
N LYS A 96 -18.82 -2.59 -0.70
CA LYS A 96 -18.11 -2.92 0.54
C LYS A 96 -16.61 -2.86 0.33
N ILE A 97 -15.91 -2.41 1.37
CA ILE A 97 -14.46 -2.53 1.49
C ILE A 97 -14.17 -3.53 2.61
N LYS A 98 -13.35 -4.53 2.32
CA LYS A 98 -12.91 -5.52 3.28
C LYS A 98 -11.40 -5.47 3.41
N ILE A 99 -10.91 -5.43 4.65
CA ILE A 99 -9.48 -5.49 4.94
C ILE A 99 -9.20 -6.82 5.64
N THR A 100 -8.28 -7.59 5.10
CA THR A 100 -7.83 -8.87 5.66
C THR A 100 -6.35 -8.76 5.98
N SER A 101 -5.97 -8.97 7.24
CA SER A 101 -4.57 -9.04 7.65
C SER A 101 -4.07 -10.48 7.62
N ILE A 102 -2.85 -10.68 7.13
CA ILE A 102 -2.18 -11.97 7.13
C ILE A 102 -0.96 -11.86 8.05
N ALA A 103 -0.81 -12.80 8.99
CA ALA A 103 0.31 -12.79 9.89
C ALA A 103 1.63 -13.04 9.14
N ARG A 104 2.64 -12.21 9.38
CA ARG A 104 3.95 -12.30 8.70
C ARG A 104 4.66 -13.63 8.90
N ASP A 105 4.38 -14.32 10.02
CA ASP A 105 4.97 -15.61 10.38
C ASP A 105 4.14 -16.82 9.86
N SER A 106 3.11 -16.58 9.05
CA SER A 106 2.35 -17.66 8.42
C SER A 106 3.28 -18.56 7.60
N LEU A 107 3.18 -19.86 7.80
CA LEU A 107 3.93 -20.85 7.02
C LEU A 107 3.24 -21.00 5.66
N VAL A 108 3.94 -20.63 4.60
CA VAL A 108 3.45 -20.65 3.22
C VAL A 108 4.45 -21.30 2.29
N HIS A 109 3.98 -21.90 1.22
CA HIS A 109 4.84 -22.32 0.12
C HIS A 109 5.28 -21.10 -0.68
N ILE A 110 6.60 -20.91 -0.86
CA ILE A 110 7.16 -19.82 -1.68
C ILE A 110 7.52 -20.39 -3.05
N PRO A 111 6.75 -20.06 -4.11
CA PRO A 111 6.84 -20.75 -5.40
C PRO A 111 8.26 -20.76 -5.99
N GLN A 112 8.90 -19.58 -6.06
CA GLN A 112 10.23 -19.42 -6.68
C GLN A 112 11.34 -20.25 -6.03
N ARG A 113 11.14 -20.66 -4.78
CA ARG A 113 12.13 -21.41 -3.99
C ARG A 113 11.74 -22.87 -3.75
N ASP A 114 10.51 -23.23 -4.09
CA ASP A 114 9.91 -24.55 -3.83
C ASP A 114 10.10 -24.99 -2.36
N THR A 115 9.83 -24.09 -1.44
CA THR A 115 10.05 -24.32 0.00
C THR A 115 8.94 -23.69 0.84
N TYR A 116 8.72 -24.26 2.03
CA TYR A 116 7.79 -23.72 3.02
C TYR A 116 8.54 -22.86 4.03
N GLU A 117 8.21 -21.58 4.04
CA GLU A 117 8.81 -20.61 4.95
C GLU A 117 7.77 -19.58 5.44
N LYS A 118 8.23 -18.61 6.24
CA LYS A 118 7.38 -17.50 6.69
C LYS A 118 7.02 -16.59 5.51
N LEU A 119 5.79 -16.10 5.48
CA LEU A 119 5.32 -15.18 4.44
C LEU A 119 6.22 -13.95 4.27
N THR A 120 6.72 -13.37 5.38
CA THR A 120 7.62 -12.22 5.33
C THR A 120 8.90 -12.46 4.51
N HIS A 121 9.34 -13.74 4.38
CA HIS A 121 10.51 -14.10 3.58
C HIS A 121 10.25 -13.99 2.08
N ALA A 122 9.01 -14.19 1.63
CA ALA A 122 8.67 -14.04 0.21
C ALA A 122 8.99 -12.62 -0.28
N TYR A 123 8.63 -11.60 0.52
CA TYR A 123 8.98 -10.21 0.19
C TYR A 123 10.50 -9.99 0.19
N ALA A 124 11.21 -10.52 1.18
CA ALA A 124 12.67 -10.38 1.27
C ALA A 124 13.42 -11.03 0.10
N TYR A 125 12.86 -12.08 -0.50
CA TYR A 125 13.51 -12.82 -1.61
C TYR A 125 13.20 -12.26 -3.00
N GLY A 126 12.01 -11.72 -3.21
CA GLY A 126 11.57 -11.29 -4.54
C GLY A 126 10.62 -10.10 -4.53
N GLY A 127 10.66 -9.28 -3.46
CA GLY A 127 9.85 -8.08 -3.36
C GLY A 127 8.36 -8.35 -3.40
N ALA A 128 7.61 -7.34 -3.80
CA ALA A 128 6.15 -7.39 -3.88
C ALA A 128 5.65 -8.47 -4.84
N SER A 129 6.32 -8.68 -5.97
CA SER A 129 5.91 -9.66 -6.99
C SER A 129 5.90 -11.09 -6.42
N LEU A 130 6.97 -11.51 -5.75
CA LEU A 130 7.03 -12.84 -5.17
C LEU A 130 6.09 -12.97 -3.95
N ALA A 131 5.92 -11.91 -3.17
CA ALA A 131 5.00 -11.92 -2.04
C ALA A 131 3.54 -12.06 -2.53
N VAL A 132 3.14 -11.32 -3.58
CA VAL A 132 1.80 -11.44 -4.18
C VAL A 132 1.58 -12.83 -4.78
N ALA A 133 2.53 -13.35 -5.58
CA ALA A 133 2.44 -14.70 -6.13
C ALA A 133 2.29 -15.76 -5.02
N THR A 134 3.05 -15.62 -3.93
CA THR A 134 2.96 -16.48 -2.75
C THR A 134 1.57 -16.41 -2.10
N ILE A 135 1.00 -15.21 -1.96
CA ILE A 135 -0.34 -15.01 -1.39
C ILE A 135 -1.39 -15.61 -2.32
N ASN A 136 -1.33 -15.34 -3.62
CA ASN A 136 -2.26 -15.87 -4.60
C ASN A 136 -2.30 -17.39 -4.58
N GLU A 137 -1.14 -18.05 -4.56
CA GLU A 137 -1.05 -19.49 -4.52
C GLU A 137 -1.60 -20.10 -3.23
N ASN A 138 -1.16 -19.59 -2.06
CA ASN A 138 -1.49 -20.22 -0.78
C ASN A 138 -2.90 -19.91 -0.28
N PHE A 139 -3.47 -18.79 -0.68
CA PHE A 139 -4.79 -18.34 -0.21
C PHE A 139 -5.86 -18.30 -1.33
N ASN A 140 -5.52 -18.77 -2.52
CA ASN A 140 -6.41 -18.81 -3.68
C ASN A 140 -7.05 -17.44 -3.96
N THR A 141 -6.20 -16.40 -3.99
CA THR A 141 -6.58 -15.02 -4.28
C THR A 141 -6.16 -14.63 -5.70
N ASN A 142 -6.73 -13.54 -6.22
CA ASN A 142 -6.38 -12.94 -7.52
C ASN A 142 -5.93 -11.49 -7.31
N ILE A 143 -4.80 -11.29 -6.64
CA ILE A 143 -4.22 -9.99 -6.41
C ILE A 143 -3.31 -9.66 -7.59
N ASP A 144 -3.54 -8.52 -8.25
CA ASP A 144 -2.81 -8.03 -9.43
C ASP A 144 -2.24 -6.62 -9.23
N ASP A 145 -2.48 -6.00 -8.10
CA ASP A 145 -1.89 -4.70 -7.73
C ASP A 145 -1.44 -4.71 -6.27
N TYR A 146 -0.45 -3.88 -5.96
CA TYR A 146 0.03 -3.72 -4.59
C TYR A 146 0.37 -2.26 -4.24
N ILE A 147 0.46 -2.01 -2.94
CA ILE A 147 1.01 -0.79 -2.36
C ILE A 147 2.03 -1.24 -1.31
N SER A 148 3.26 -0.75 -1.39
CA SER A 148 4.25 -0.90 -0.32
C SER A 148 4.49 0.43 0.36
N VAL A 149 4.70 0.39 1.68
CA VAL A 149 4.93 1.58 2.51
C VAL A 149 6.03 1.26 3.50
N ASN A 150 7.08 2.06 3.53
CA ASN A 150 8.10 2.00 4.56
C ASN A 150 7.79 2.94 5.74
N PHE A 151 8.67 2.98 6.76
CA PHE A 151 8.43 3.82 7.95
C PHE A 151 8.36 5.32 7.64
N SER A 152 9.22 5.81 6.74
CA SER A 152 9.23 7.23 6.36
C SER A 152 7.95 7.63 5.63
N GLU A 153 7.56 6.82 4.63
CA GLU A 153 6.33 7.02 3.87
C GLU A 153 5.08 6.90 4.74
N MET A 154 5.09 6.00 5.74
CA MET A 154 4.00 5.90 6.71
C MET A 154 3.89 7.15 7.56
N ALA A 155 5.02 7.74 7.98
CA ALA A 155 5.01 9.01 8.72
C ALA A 155 4.41 10.14 7.87
N ASP A 156 4.81 10.23 6.59
CA ASP A 156 4.27 11.22 5.65
C ASP A 156 2.76 11.03 5.43
N ILE A 157 2.28 9.79 5.31
CA ILE A 157 0.85 9.47 5.19
C ILE A 157 0.09 9.92 6.45
N ILE A 158 0.64 9.64 7.64
CA ILE A 158 0.04 10.06 8.92
C ILE A 158 -0.04 11.57 9.01
N ASP A 159 0.99 12.28 8.60
CA ASP A 159 1.01 13.74 8.56
C ASP A 159 -0.05 14.31 7.59
N LEU A 160 -0.20 13.69 6.42
CA LEU A 160 -1.20 14.08 5.41
C LEU A 160 -2.64 13.94 5.90
N VAL A 161 -2.94 12.94 6.74
CA VAL A 161 -4.29 12.76 7.31
C VAL A 161 -4.50 13.56 8.60
N GLY A 162 -3.51 14.35 9.04
CA GLY A 162 -3.59 15.21 10.22
C GLY A 162 -3.18 14.55 11.53
N GLY A 163 -2.50 13.43 11.46
CA GLY A 163 -2.04 12.68 12.63
C GLY A 163 -3.01 11.60 13.08
N VAL A 164 -2.58 10.83 14.08
CA VAL A 164 -3.41 9.82 14.77
C VAL A 164 -3.45 10.15 16.25
N GLU A 165 -4.62 9.99 16.86
CA GLU A 165 -4.80 10.17 18.30
C GLU A 165 -4.50 8.85 19.02
N ILE A 166 -3.58 8.89 20.01
CA ILE A 166 -3.15 7.71 20.75
C ILE A 166 -3.26 8.04 22.24
N ASP A 167 -4.04 7.26 22.98
CA ASP A 167 -4.10 7.33 24.44
C ASP A 167 -2.84 6.72 25.05
N MET A 168 -2.09 7.52 25.78
CA MET A 168 -0.85 7.08 26.45
C MET A 168 -0.79 7.55 27.88
N SER A 169 -0.23 6.72 28.75
CA SER A 169 0.15 7.11 30.12
C SER A 169 1.45 7.94 30.11
N GLU A 170 1.67 8.71 31.15
CA GLU A 170 2.93 9.46 31.33
C GLU A 170 4.17 8.56 31.31
N GLN A 171 4.06 7.31 31.78
CA GLN A 171 5.18 6.36 31.77
C GLN A 171 5.53 5.92 30.33
N GLU A 172 4.53 5.65 29.50
CA GLU A 172 4.71 5.30 28.09
C GLU A 172 5.28 6.48 27.29
N LEU A 173 4.77 7.69 27.52
CA LEU A 173 5.27 8.91 26.91
C LEU A 173 6.76 9.12 27.24
N ASN A 174 7.14 8.99 28.52
CA ASN A 174 8.53 9.09 28.96
C ASN A 174 9.42 7.99 28.38
N HIS A 175 8.88 6.81 28.15
CA HIS A 175 9.60 5.71 27.52
C HIS A 175 9.85 6.01 26.04
N ILE A 176 8.82 6.37 25.27
CA ILE A 176 8.91 6.70 23.85
C ILE A 176 9.85 7.90 23.62
N SER A 177 9.78 8.95 24.47
CA SER A 177 10.61 10.13 24.33
C SER A 177 12.12 9.87 24.45
N LYS A 178 12.53 8.74 25.07
CA LYS A 178 13.92 8.30 25.10
C LYS A 178 14.36 7.71 23.77
N TYR A 179 13.48 7.00 23.07
CA TYR A 179 13.78 6.33 21.80
C TYR A 179 13.62 7.27 20.61
N THR A 180 12.69 8.24 20.65
CA THR A 180 12.50 9.21 19.58
C THR A 180 13.66 10.21 19.41
N LYS A 181 14.52 10.36 20.43
CA LYS A 181 15.75 11.15 20.30
C LYS A 181 16.80 10.48 19.41
N ASP A 182 16.78 9.15 19.33
CA ASP A 182 17.71 8.37 18.51
C ASP A 182 17.16 8.12 17.09
N LEU A 183 15.87 8.35 16.86
CA LEU A 183 15.22 8.30 15.56
C LEU A 183 15.21 9.69 14.91
N SER A 184 16.38 10.32 14.81
CA SER A 184 16.58 11.67 14.26
C SER A 184 16.29 11.69 12.75
N GLY A 185 15.04 11.85 12.40
CA GLY A 185 14.50 11.88 11.03
C GLY A 185 12.99 11.71 11.02
N LEU A 186 12.41 11.17 12.08
CA LEU A 186 10.97 11.08 12.23
C LEU A 186 10.45 12.36 12.90
N SER A 187 9.66 13.12 12.18
CA SER A 187 8.90 14.24 12.74
C SER A 187 7.85 13.67 13.68
N VAL A 188 8.13 13.70 14.99
CA VAL A 188 7.12 13.36 15.99
C VAL A 188 6.09 14.47 15.98
N GLY A 189 4.91 14.20 15.45
CA GLY A 189 3.79 15.10 15.50
C GLY A 189 3.44 15.51 16.93
N LYS A 190 2.63 16.54 17.08
CA LYS A 190 2.22 17.10 18.38
C LYS A 190 1.54 16.02 19.22
N ILE A 191 2.21 15.54 20.26
CA ILE A 191 1.64 14.60 21.22
C ILE A 191 0.77 15.39 22.19
N THR A 192 -0.53 15.11 22.23
CA THR A 192 -1.45 15.67 23.23
C THR A 192 -1.71 14.58 24.27
N VAL A 193 -1.29 14.80 25.50
CA VAL A 193 -1.59 13.92 26.63
C VAL A 193 -2.86 14.43 27.27
N ASN A 194 -3.91 13.64 27.25
CA ASN A 194 -5.11 13.88 28.02
C ASN A 194 -4.88 13.32 29.41
N GLY A 195 -4.75 14.22 30.40
CA GLY A 195 -4.60 13.88 31.82
C GLY A 195 -5.92 13.47 32.45
#